data_1dc476e7f9140b0577037de26d5bc889
#
_entry.id   1dc476e7f9140b0577037de26d5bc889
#
_cell.length_a   1.000
_cell.length_b   1.000
_cell.length_c   1.000
_cell.angle_alpha   90.00
_cell.angle_beta   90.00
_cell.angle_gamma   90.00
#
_symmetry.space_group_name_H-M   'P 1'
#
loop_
_entity.id
_entity.type
_entity.pdbx_description
1 polymer ?
#
loop_
_entity_poly.entity_id
_entity_poly.type
_entity_poly.pdbx_seq_one_letter_code
_entity_poly.pdbx_strand_id
1 'polypeptide(L)'
;MLRVIYTIFLVLFFANANANSTLDRVLKDGELRVGTTGDWDPMSMKDPATNKYKGFDIDVMRELAKDLGVKVKFVPAEWKTIVAGITADRYDISTSVTKTPKRAEVAGFTTTYYKYGTVPLVLKKNLKKFATWNSLNNKDVTIATTLGTSQEEKAKEFFPKSRLKSVEAPARDFQEVLAGRADGNITSSTEANKLVIKYPQLAIVPDGEKNPAFLAMMVPKGDKTWNNYVSKWINDKKNSGFFKTLLTKYNLKSL
;
A
#
# COMPACT_ATOMS: atom_id res chain seq x y z
N MET A 1 -31.00 -22.29 67.99
CA MET A 1 -31.22 -21.95 66.56
C MET A 1 -29.90 -21.61 65.92
N LEU A 2 -29.32 -22.55 65.20
CA LEU A 2 -27.99 -22.40 64.56
C LEU A 2 -28.23 -21.97 63.11
N ARG A 3 -27.84 -20.70 62.74
CA ARG A 3 -27.89 -20.19 61.37
C ARG A 3 -26.61 -20.61 60.65
N VAL A 4 -26.73 -21.51 59.68
CA VAL A 4 -25.66 -21.87 58.77
C VAL A 4 -25.68 -20.87 57.64
N ILE A 5 -24.60 -20.10 57.50
CA ILE A 5 -24.35 -19.14 56.42
C ILE A 5 -23.61 -19.91 55.31
N TYR A 6 -24.25 -20.21 54.20
CA TYR A 6 -23.60 -20.76 53.00
C TYR A 6 -22.95 -19.59 52.22
N THR A 7 -21.63 -19.54 52.27
CA THR A 7 -20.86 -18.62 51.40
C THR A 7 -20.66 -19.30 50.05
N ILE A 8 -21.39 -18.81 49.03
CA ILE A 8 -21.22 -19.27 47.63
C ILE A 8 -19.94 -18.60 47.11
N PHE A 9 -18.89 -19.39 46.91
CA PHE A 9 -17.67 -18.96 46.22
C PHE A 9 -17.93 -18.99 44.70
N LEU A 10 -18.20 -17.78 44.09
CA LEU A 10 -18.31 -17.63 42.65
C LEU A 10 -16.91 -17.66 42.02
N VAL A 11 -16.49 -18.83 41.54
CA VAL A 11 -15.26 -18.96 40.75
C VAL A 11 -15.50 -18.40 39.36
N LEU A 12 -15.07 -17.16 39.15
CA LEU A 12 -15.00 -16.56 37.80
C LEU A 12 -13.91 -17.25 37.00
N PHE A 13 -14.29 -18.22 36.17
CA PHE A 13 -13.43 -18.72 35.11
C PHE A 13 -13.26 -17.58 34.08
N PHE A 14 -12.14 -16.86 34.15
CA PHE A 14 -11.67 -16.07 33.02
C PHE A 14 -11.25 -17.04 31.92
N ALA A 15 -12.19 -17.36 31.03
CA ALA A 15 -11.83 -17.96 29.75
C ALA A 15 -10.94 -16.96 29.05
N ASN A 16 -9.63 -17.21 29.02
CA ASN A 16 -8.74 -16.56 28.08
C ASN A 16 -9.22 -16.97 26.68
N ALA A 17 -10.10 -16.19 26.09
CA ALA A 17 -10.40 -16.28 24.68
C ALA A 17 -9.09 -15.89 23.97
N ASN A 18 -8.26 -16.88 23.67
CA ASN A 18 -7.22 -16.73 22.66
C ASN A 18 -7.98 -16.38 21.38
N ALA A 19 -8.05 -15.11 21.04
CA ALA A 19 -8.54 -14.70 19.74
C ALA A 19 -7.68 -15.46 18.72
N ASN A 20 -8.30 -16.36 17.95
CA ASN A 20 -7.62 -17.10 16.91
C ASN A 20 -6.90 -16.10 16.02
N SER A 21 -5.60 -16.35 15.74
CA SER A 21 -4.84 -15.48 14.86
C SER A 21 -5.43 -15.50 13.44
N THR A 22 -5.15 -14.46 12.67
CA THR A 22 -5.49 -14.46 11.24
C THR A 22 -4.87 -15.68 10.53
N LEU A 23 -3.69 -16.16 10.95
CA LEU A 23 -3.08 -17.36 10.41
C LEU A 23 -3.98 -18.59 10.61
N ASP A 24 -4.48 -18.81 11.82
CA ASP A 24 -5.36 -19.95 12.12
C ASP A 24 -6.64 -19.91 11.29
N ARG A 25 -7.24 -18.71 11.14
CA ARG A 25 -8.41 -18.51 10.30
C ARG A 25 -8.12 -18.82 8.83
N VAL A 26 -7.04 -18.27 8.28
CA VAL A 26 -6.63 -18.48 6.88
C VAL A 26 -6.42 -19.97 6.58
N LEU A 27 -5.74 -20.68 7.46
CA LEU A 27 -5.50 -22.11 7.32
C LEU A 27 -6.80 -22.93 7.44
N LYS A 28 -7.67 -22.58 8.40
CA LYS A 28 -8.96 -23.24 8.61
C LYS A 28 -9.91 -23.05 7.44
N ASP A 29 -10.02 -21.80 6.94
CA ASP A 29 -10.96 -21.45 5.87
C ASP A 29 -10.42 -21.84 4.48
N GLY A 30 -9.12 -22.13 4.36
CA GLY A 30 -8.46 -22.44 3.10
C GLY A 30 -8.42 -21.26 2.12
N GLU A 31 -8.57 -20.02 2.63
CA GLU A 31 -8.62 -18.80 1.80
C GLU A 31 -7.85 -17.65 2.47
N LEU A 32 -6.96 -17.00 1.69
CA LEU A 32 -6.28 -15.76 2.03
C LEU A 32 -6.98 -14.58 1.34
N ARG A 33 -7.62 -13.70 2.10
CA ARG A 33 -8.26 -12.47 1.59
C ARG A 33 -7.22 -11.36 1.50
N VAL A 34 -7.00 -10.81 0.31
CA VAL A 34 -5.99 -9.76 0.05
C VAL A 34 -6.64 -8.48 -0.40
N GLY A 35 -6.56 -7.42 0.39
CA GLY A 35 -7.01 -6.08 0.01
C GLY A 35 -6.03 -5.44 -0.98
N THR A 36 -6.51 -4.99 -2.14
CA THR A 36 -5.70 -4.32 -3.16
C THR A 36 -6.52 -3.33 -3.98
N THR A 37 -5.89 -2.21 -4.37
CA THR A 37 -6.56 -1.16 -5.14
C THR A 37 -6.60 -1.48 -6.64
N GLY A 38 -5.59 -2.19 -7.15
CA GLY A 38 -5.52 -2.59 -8.55
C GLY A 38 -5.32 -1.44 -9.52
N ASP A 39 -4.70 -0.36 -9.10
CA ASP A 39 -4.50 0.86 -9.88
C ASP A 39 -3.07 1.41 -9.85
N TRP A 40 -2.12 0.66 -9.32
CA TRP A 40 -0.72 1.07 -9.18
C TRP A 40 0.23 0.18 -10.00
N ASP A 41 0.51 0.56 -11.25
CA ASP A 41 1.43 -0.13 -12.16
C ASP A 41 2.91 0.11 -11.75
N PRO A 42 3.75 -0.94 -11.68
CA PRO A 42 3.52 -2.37 -11.94
C PRO A 42 3.22 -3.19 -10.68
N MET A 43 2.90 -2.57 -9.55
CA MET A 43 2.72 -3.25 -8.27
C MET A 43 1.41 -4.06 -8.23
N SER A 44 0.28 -3.40 -8.49
CA SER A 44 -1.02 -4.07 -8.61
C SER A 44 -1.89 -3.38 -9.66
N MET A 45 -2.36 -4.15 -10.62
CA MET A 45 -3.24 -3.68 -11.70
C MET A 45 -4.43 -4.61 -11.83
N LYS A 46 -5.63 -4.02 -11.92
CA LYS A 46 -6.86 -4.73 -12.27
C LYS A 46 -7.17 -4.51 -13.74
N ASP A 47 -7.30 -5.57 -14.49
CA ASP A 47 -7.75 -5.53 -15.87
C ASP A 47 -9.26 -5.28 -15.90
N PRO A 48 -9.75 -4.17 -16.49
CA PRO A 48 -11.17 -3.84 -16.47
C PRO A 48 -12.04 -4.78 -17.31
N ALA A 49 -11.48 -5.43 -18.34
CA ALA A 49 -12.22 -6.33 -19.21
C ALA A 49 -12.43 -7.72 -18.57
N THR A 50 -11.41 -8.20 -17.84
CA THR A 50 -11.43 -9.55 -17.26
C THR A 50 -11.61 -9.56 -15.76
N ASN A 51 -11.56 -8.41 -15.09
CA ASN A 51 -11.52 -8.23 -13.65
C ASN A 51 -10.36 -8.97 -12.95
N LYS A 52 -9.36 -9.44 -13.69
CA LYS A 52 -8.21 -10.15 -13.13
C LYS A 52 -7.15 -9.17 -12.65
N TYR A 53 -6.51 -9.52 -11.54
CA TYR A 53 -5.39 -8.76 -11.01
C TYR A 53 -4.06 -9.31 -11.54
N LYS A 54 -3.10 -8.40 -11.80
CA LYS A 54 -1.71 -8.69 -12.18
C LYS A 54 -0.78 -7.65 -11.55
N GLY A 55 0.50 -7.98 -11.45
CA GLY A 55 1.53 -7.08 -10.93
C GLY A 55 2.45 -7.79 -9.94
N PHE A 56 3.50 -7.06 -9.54
CA PHE A 56 4.51 -7.54 -8.62
C PHE A 56 3.90 -8.05 -7.31
N ASP A 57 3.10 -7.22 -6.63
CA ASP A 57 2.47 -7.57 -5.37
C ASP A 57 1.42 -8.66 -5.51
N ILE A 58 0.76 -8.73 -6.67
CA ILE A 58 -0.22 -9.78 -6.95
C ILE A 58 0.48 -11.15 -7.02
N ASP A 59 1.65 -11.22 -7.65
CA ASP A 59 2.43 -12.45 -7.72
C ASP A 59 3.03 -12.82 -6.35
N VAL A 60 3.44 -11.82 -5.57
CA VAL A 60 3.87 -12.03 -4.16
C VAL A 60 2.76 -12.66 -3.33
N MET A 61 1.52 -12.17 -3.45
CA MET A 61 0.37 -12.72 -2.70
C MET A 61 -0.04 -14.10 -3.17
N ARG A 62 0.06 -14.38 -4.47
CA ARG A 62 -0.15 -15.74 -4.99
C ARG A 62 0.86 -16.74 -4.45
N GLU A 63 2.12 -16.34 -4.36
CA GLU A 63 3.16 -17.19 -3.80
C GLU A 63 2.96 -17.41 -2.29
N LEU A 64 2.57 -16.37 -1.53
CA LEU A 64 2.24 -16.52 -0.11
C LEU A 64 1.09 -17.50 0.09
N ALA A 65 0.01 -17.37 -0.67
CA ALA A 65 -1.14 -18.26 -0.59
C ALA A 65 -0.76 -19.71 -0.96
N LYS A 66 0.08 -19.88 -1.98
CA LYS A 66 0.62 -21.19 -2.39
C LYS A 66 1.42 -21.85 -1.27
N ASP A 67 2.30 -21.11 -0.61
CA ASP A 67 3.12 -21.63 0.48
C ASP A 67 2.29 -21.93 1.74
N LEU A 68 1.17 -21.23 1.94
CA LEU A 68 0.17 -21.54 2.96
C LEU A 68 -0.72 -22.75 2.59
N GLY A 69 -0.69 -23.20 1.33
CA GLY A 69 -1.59 -24.26 0.84
C GLY A 69 -3.06 -23.83 0.70
N VAL A 70 -3.32 -22.53 0.52
CA VAL A 70 -4.67 -21.94 0.48
C VAL A 70 -4.95 -21.23 -0.85
N LYS A 71 -6.23 -20.92 -1.11
CA LYS A 71 -6.62 -20.07 -2.23
C LYS A 71 -6.40 -18.61 -1.90
N VAL A 72 -6.02 -17.78 -2.90
CA VAL A 72 -5.99 -16.34 -2.77
C VAL A 72 -7.26 -15.71 -3.33
N LYS A 73 -7.84 -14.78 -2.57
CA LYS A 73 -8.98 -13.96 -2.99
C LYS A 73 -8.61 -12.48 -2.90
N PHE A 74 -8.54 -11.83 -4.04
CA PHE A 74 -8.31 -10.38 -4.09
C PHE A 74 -9.62 -9.63 -3.82
N VAL A 75 -9.59 -8.79 -2.79
CA VAL A 75 -10.73 -7.97 -2.35
C VAL A 75 -10.48 -6.54 -2.82
N PRO A 76 -11.38 -5.97 -3.65
CA PRO A 76 -11.24 -4.58 -4.10
C PRO A 76 -11.22 -3.61 -2.91
N ALA A 77 -10.26 -2.69 -2.93
CA ALA A 77 -10.11 -1.62 -1.96
C ALA A 77 -9.84 -0.29 -2.67
N GLU A 78 -9.99 0.81 -1.97
CA GLU A 78 -9.60 2.14 -2.41
C GLU A 78 -8.56 2.72 -1.46
N TRP A 79 -7.69 3.60 -1.94
CA TRP A 79 -6.63 4.19 -1.12
C TRP A 79 -7.15 4.85 0.17
N LYS A 80 -8.28 5.56 0.08
CA LYS A 80 -8.91 6.22 1.24
C LYS A 80 -9.47 5.26 2.28
N THR A 81 -9.78 4.01 1.91
CA THR A 81 -10.42 3.01 2.79
C THR A 81 -9.58 1.78 3.06
N ILE A 82 -8.37 1.68 2.47
CA ILE A 82 -7.53 0.47 2.57
C ILE A 82 -7.14 0.13 4.02
N VAL A 83 -6.94 1.14 4.87
CA VAL A 83 -6.67 0.93 6.30
C VAL A 83 -7.92 0.45 7.02
N ALA A 84 -9.07 1.09 6.75
CA ALA A 84 -10.34 0.71 7.36
C ALA A 84 -10.75 -0.74 7.01
N GLY A 85 -10.38 -1.23 5.84
CA GLY A 85 -10.65 -2.60 5.44
C GLY A 85 -9.94 -3.65 6.31
N ILE A 86 -8.69 -3.38 6.75
CA ILE A 86 -7.98 -4.24 7.72
C ILE A 86 -8.65 -4.18 9.09
N THR A 87 -8.96 -2.99 9.59
CA THR A 87 -9.56 -2.83 10.93
C THR A 87 -10.99 -3.37 11.02
N ALA A 88 -11.69 -3.44 9.89
CA ALA A 88 -13.05 -4.00 9.78
C ALA A 88 -13.07 -5.47 9.33
N ASP A 89 -11.94 -6.16 9.35
CA ASP A 89 -11.79 -7.58 8.96
C ASP A 89 -12.35 -7.92 7.56
N ARG A 90 -12.28 -6.97 6.61
CA ARG A 90 -12.68 -7.22 5.22
C ARG A 90 -11.66 -8.08 4.47
N TYR A 91 -10.41 -8.05 4.88
CA TYR A 91 -9.30 -8.85 4.35
C TYR A 91 -8.23 -9.04 5.43
N ASP A 92 -7.41 -10.05 5.24
CA ASP A 92 -6.42 -10.55 6.19
C ASP A 92 -5.08 -9.83 6.08
N ILE A 93 -4.83 -9.31 4.91
CA ILE A 93 -3.59 -8.65 4.53
C ILE A 93 -3.89 -7.66 3.40
N SER A 94 -3.17 -6.56 3.38
CA SER A 94 -3.16 -5.66 2.25
C SER A 94 -1.74 -5.46 1.76
N THR A 95 -1.58 -5.49 0.45
CA THR A 95 -0.29 -5.29 -0.24
C THR A 95 -0.22 -3.90 -0.88
N SER A 96 0.94 -3.53 -1.43
CA SER A 96 1.19 -2.22 -2.05
C SER A 96 1.06 -1.03 -1.11
N VAL A 97 1.18 -1.23 0.21
CA VAL A 97 0.93 -0.17 1.19
C VAL A 97 2.24 0.38 1.76
N THR A 98 2.44 1.68 1.60
CA THR A 98 3.55 2.37 2.27
C THR A 98 3.31 2.39 3.77
N LYS A 99 4.30 1.93 4.53
CA LYS A 99 4.30 2.07 5.99
C LYS A 99 4.50 3.54 6.35
N THR A 100 3.48 4.16 6.93
CA THR A 100 3.55 5.53 7.49
C THR A 100 3.25 5.49 8.99
N PRO A 101 3.74 6.48 9.79
CA PRO A 101 3.41 6.56 11.21
C PRO A 101 1.90 6.53 11.46
N LYS A 102 1.14 7.35 10.73
CA LYS A 102 -0.32 7.43 10.83
C LYS A 102 -1.03 6.08 10.61
N ARG A 103 -0.62 5.32 9.60
CA ARG A 103 -1.18 3.99 9.32
C ARG A 103 -0.80 2.98 10.40
N ALA A 104 0.43 3.09 10.94
CA ALA A 104 0.91 2.21 12.00
C ALA A 104 0.23 2.43 13.37
N GLU A 105 -0.48 3.55 13.56
CA GLU A 105 -1.31 3.77 14.75
C GLU A 105 -2.49 2.79 14.84
N VAL A 106 -3.01 2.34 13.70
CA VAL A 106 -4.25 1.54 13.62
C VAL A 106 -4.09 0.18 12.95
N ALA A 107 -2.98 -0.09 12.27
CA ALA A 107 -2.69 -1.35 11.61
C ALA A 107 -1.29 -1.87 11.95
N GLY A 108 -1.08 -3.18 11.86
CA GLY A 108 0.23 -3.82 11.91
C GLY A 108 0.92 -3.76 10.55
N PHE A 109 2.25 -3.79 10.57
CA PHE A 109 3.06 -3.86 9.35
C PHE A 109 4.14 -4.93 9.51
N THR A 110 4.33 -5.71 8.45
CA THR A 110 5.39 -6.71 8.37
C THR A 110 6.77 -6.08 8.18
N THR A 111 7.81 -6.91 8.09
CA THR A 111 9.10 -6.53 7.48
C THR A 111 8.86 -5.92 6.09
N THR A 112 9.62 -4.88 5.76
CA THR A 112 9.57 -4.23 4.45
C THR A 112 10.13 -5.14 3.37
N TYR A 113 9.54 -5.11 2.17
CA TYR A 113 9.96 -5.97 1.06
C TYR A 113 10.31 -5.21 -0.22
N TYR A 114 10.04 -3.91 -0.29
CA TYR A 114 10.41 -3.05 -1.41
C TYR A 114 10.64 -1.61 -0.95
N LYS A 115 11.44 -0.86 -1.73
CA LYS A 115 11.75 0.56 -1.50
C LYS A 115 11.65 1.33 -2.80
N TYR A 116 11.12 2.56 -2.75
CA TYR A 116 11.06 3.48 -3.88
C TYR A 116 11.26 4.92 -3.44
N GLY A 117 11.67 5.78 -4.35
CA GLY A 117 11.71 7.22 -4.13
C GLY A 117 10.42 7.90 -4.55
N THR A 118 10.21 9.14 -4.13
CA THR A 118 9.12 10.01 -4.57
C THR A 118 9.65 11.00 -5.60
N VAL A 119 8.92 11.21 -6.69
CA VAL A 119 9.28 12.13 -7.77
C VAL A 119 8.07 12.93 -8.23
N PRO A 120 8.25 14.20 -8.67
CA PRO A 120 7.21 14.94 -9.34
C PRO A 120 7.16 14.57 -10.82
N LEU A 121 5.94 14.53 -11.38
CA LEU A 121 5.66 14.46 -12.81
C LEU A 121 5.01 15.76 -13.27
N VAL A 122 5.40 16.23 -14.44
CA VAL A 122 4.85 17.41 -15.10
C VAL A 122 4.63 17.12 -16.59
N LEU A 123 3.91 17.97 -17.31
CA LEU A 123 3.93 17.92 -18.77
C LEU A 123 5.33 18.24 -19.29
N LYS A 124 5.83 17.44 -20.22
CA LYS A 124 7.18 17.58 -20.82
C LYS A 124 7.44 18.99 -21.37
N LYS A 125 6.41 19.62 -21.96
CA LYS A 125 6.50 21.02 -22.44
C LYS A 125 6.76 22.04 -21.33
N ASN A 126 6.41 21.70 -20.09
CA ASN A 126 6.56 22.58 -18.92
C ASN A 126 7.84 22.28 -18.12
N LEU A 127 8.67 21.31 -18.56
CA LEU A 127 9.84 20.86 -17.79
C LEU A 127 10.85 21.99 -17.53
N LYS A 128 11.02 22.95 -18.46
CA LYS A 128 11.88 24.12 -18.24
C LYS A 128 11.37 25.03 -17.11
N LYS A 129 10.03 25.18 -17.00
CA LYS A 129 9.38 25.96 -15.93
C LYS A 129 9.47 25.24 -14.59
N PHE A 130 9.35 23.92 -14.60
CA PHE A 130 9.31 23.07 -13.41
C PHE A 130 10.52 22.13 -13.34
N ALA A 131 11.73 22.71 -13.39
CA ALA A 131 12.98 21.93 -13.41
C ALA A 131 13.39 21.39 -12.03
N THR A 132 12.81 21.90 -10.94
CA THR A 132 13.16 21.52 -9.56
C THR A 132 11.90 21.33 -8.72
N TRP A 133 12.03 20.61 -7.60
CA TRP A 133 10.96 20.50 -6.61
C TRP A 133 10.48 21.88 -6.13
N ASN A 134 11.42 22.80 -5.89
CA ASN A 134 11.08 24.13 -5.39
C ASN A 134 10.26 24.95 -6.38
N SER A 135 10.48 24.77 -7.69
CA SER A 135 9.70 25.47 -8.72
C SER A 135 8.21 25.09 -8.71
N LEU A 136 7.88 23.90 -8.15
CA LEU A 136 6.51 23.45 -7.97
C LEU A 136 5.87 23.98 -6.67
N ASN A 137 6.65 24.47 -5.71
CA ASN A 137 6.15 25.01 -4.43
C ASN A 137 5.78 26.49 -4.54
N ASN A 138 4.72 26.81 -5.28
CA ASN A 138 4.27 28.17 -5.57
C ASN A 138 2.74 28.25 -5.54
N LYS A 139 2.19 29.37 -5.06
CA LYS A 139 0.73 29.64 -4.94
C LYS A 139 -0.04 29.53 -6.26
N ASP A 140 0.63 29.76 -7.38
CA ASP A 140 0.04 29.70 -8.73
C ASP A 140 0.14 28.32 -9.36
N VAL A 141 0.73 27.34 -8.65
CA VAL A 141 0.89 25.96 -9.08
C VAL A 141 -0.18 25.07 -8.43
N THR A 142 -0.77 24.21 -9.23
CA THR A 142 -1.71 23.17 -8.77
C THR A 142 -1.05 21.79 -8.86
N ILE A 143 -0.98 21.10 -7.74
CA ILE A 143 -0.46 19.72 -7.62
C ILE A 143 -1.63 18.76 -7.44
N ALA A 144 -1.78 17.82 -8.38
CA ALA A 144 -2.77 16.75 -8.25
C ALA A 144 -2.25 15.64 -7.34
N THR A 145 -3.15 15.07 -6.55
CA THR A 145 -2.90 13.92 -5.65
C THR A 145 -4.05 12.94 -5.73
N THR A 146 -3.79 11.66 -5.42
CA THR A 146 -4.85 10.67 -5.22
C THR A 146 -5.17 10.57 -3.72
N LEU A 147 -6.44 10.76 -3.36
CA LEU A 147 -6.92 10.83 -1.99
C LEU A 147 -6.58 9.55 -1.19
N GLY A 148 -6.09 9.73 0.03
CA GLY A 148 -5.75 8.63 0.96
C GLY A 148 -4.41 7.95 0.67
N THR A 149 -3.65 8.41 -0.32
CA THR A 149 -2.30 7.91 -0.60
C THR A 149 -1.25 8.56 0.31
N SER A 150 -0.12 7.90 0.48
CA SER A 150 1.05 8.52 1.12
C SER A 150 1.64 9.67 0.30
N GLN A 151 1.38 9.70 -1.01
CA GLN A 151 1.81 10.79 -1.89
C GLN A 151 1.00 12.06 -1.64
N GLU A 152 -0.29 11.94 -1.27
CA GLU A 152 -1.07 13.11 -0.85
C GLU A 152 -0.47 13.76 0.42
N GLU A 153 -0.06 12.95 1.41
CA GLU A 153 0.63 13.46 2.61
C GLU A 153 1.94 14.15 2.24
N LYS A 154 2.73 13.53 1.35
CA LYS A 154 3.98 14.10 0.84
C LYS A 154 3.79 15.39 0.05
N ALA A 155 2.73 15.50 -0.74
CA ALA A 155 2.43 16.73 -1.48
C ALA A 155 2.18 17.92 -0.51
N LYS A 156 1.48 17.69 0.59
CA LYS A 156 1.28 18.70 1.65
C LYS A 156 2.60 19.13 2.30
N GLU A 157 3.52 18.18 2.48
CA GLU A 157 4.85 18.43 3.06
C GLU A 157 5.76 19.20 2.11
N PHE A 158 5.85 18.76 0.84
CA PHE A 158 6.80 19.33 -0.11
C PHE A 158 6.33 20.60 -0.79
N PHE A 159 5.01 20.77 -0.92
CA PHE A 159 4.42 21.90 -1.66
C PHE A 159 3.40 22.68 -0.79
N PRO A 160 3.82 23.15 0.41
CA PRO A 160 2.91 23.84 1.32
C PRO A 160 2.35 25.15 0.77
N LYS A 161 2.97 25.72 -0.28
CA LYS A 161 2.50 26.96 -0.94
C LYS A 161 1.58 26.69 -2.12
N SER A 162 1.57 25.46 -2.65
CA SER A 162 0.81 25.12 -3.86
C SER A 162 -0.63 24.75 -3.54
N ARG A 163 -1.49 24.90 -4.52
CA ARG A 163 -2.86 24.40 -4.44
C ARG A 163 -2.85 22.88 -4.64
N LEU A 164 -3.48 22.14 -3.73
CA LEU A 164 -3.62 20.69 -3.87
C LEU A 164 -5.00 20.37 -4.45
N LYS A 165 -5.01 19.49 -5.45
CA LYS A 165 -6.21 18.95 -6.07
C LYS A 165 -6.24 17.46 -5.86
N SER A 166 -6.95 17.00 -4.83
CA SER A 166 -7.12 15.57 -4.56
C SER A 166 -8.23 14.99 -5.44
N VAL A 167 -7.96 13.86 -6.08
CA VAL A 167 -8.92 13.08 -6.87
C VAL A 167 -9.16 11.72 -6.21
N GLU A 168 -10.35 11.16 -6.41
CA GLU A 168 -10.72 9.83 -5.92
C GLU A 168 -10.74 8.82 -7.08
N ALA A 169 -10.49 7.55 -6.74
CA ALA A 169 -10.64 6.46 -7.70
C ALA A 169 -12.08 6.48 -8.32
N PRO A 170 -12.23 6.18 -9.63
CA PRO A 170 -11.19 5.66 -10.54
C PRO A 170 -10.30 6.74 -11.18
N ALA A 171 -10.51 8.01 -10.90
CA ALA A 171 -9.65 9.10 -11.40
C ALA A 171 -8.25 9.01 -10.76
N ARG A 172 -7.24 9.36 -11.55
CA ARG A 172 -5.84 9.36 -11.11
C ARG A 172 -5.23 10.75 -11.29
N ASP A 173 -4.38 11.11 -10.34
CA ASP A 173 -3.70 12.40 -10.27
C ASP A 173 -2.91 12.75 -11.56
N PHE A 174 -2.18 11.79 -12.15
CA PHE A 174 -1.47 12.03 -13.41
C PHE A 174 -2.40 12.37 -14.60
N GLN A 175 -3.66 11.92 -14.57
CA GLN A 175 -4.65 12.26 -15.59
C GLN A 175 -5.03 13.76 -15.53
N GLU A 176 -5.02 14.36 -14.34
CA GLU A 176 -5.22 15.80 -14.18
C GLU A 176 -4.08 16.60 -14.81
N VAL A 177 -2.84 16.09 -14.71
CA VAL A 177 -1.66 16.70 -15.37
C VAL A 177 -1.77 16.56 -16.87
N LEU A 178 -2.08 15.36 -17.40
CA LEU A 178 -2.26 15.13 -18.83
C LEU A 178 -3.34 16.02 -19.44
N ALA A 179 -4.42 16.25 -18.71
CA ALA A 179 -5.54 17.10 -19.13
C ALA A 179 -5.25 18.61 -18.94
N GLY A 180 -4.11 19.00 -18.38
CA GLY A 180 -3.77 20.40 -18.10
C GLY A 180 -4.58 21.04 -16.96
N ARG A 181 -5.25 20.22 -16.12
CA ARG A 181 -6.03 20.70 -14.96
C ARG A 181 -5.19 20.76 -13.68
N ALA A 182 -3.95 20.26 -13.74
CA ALA A 182 -2.91 20.43 -12.73
C ALA A 182 -1.56 20.67 -13.42
N ASP A 183 -0.67 21.39 -12.76
CA ASP A 183 0.67 21.67 -13.26
C ASP A 183 1.61 20.46 -13.09
N GLY A 184 1.38 19.69 -12.02
CA GLY A 184 2.14 18.47 -11.73
C GLY A 184 1.40 17.57 -10.75
N ASN A 185 1.93 16.37 -10.58
CA ASN A 185 1.59 15.47 -9.48
C ASN A 185 2.87 14.90 -8.86
N ILE A 186 2.75 14.26 -7.70
CA ILE A 186 3.85 13.52 -7.11
C ILE A 186 3.46 12.04 -6.98
N THR A 187 4.39 11.17 -7.35
CA THR A 187 4.16 9.72 -7.30
C THR A 187 5.44 8.97 -6.97
N SER A 188 5.37 7.65 -6.88
CA SER A 188 6.55 6.80 -6.73
C SER A 188 7.42 6.84 -8.00
N SER A 189 8.74 6.80 -7.83
CA SER A 189 9.65 6.64 -8.98
C SER A 189 9.33 5.38 -9.80
N THR A 190 8.83 4.35 -9.15
CA THR A 190 8.38 3.10 -9.78
C THR A 190 7.24 3.34 -10.78
N GLU A 191 6.18 4.04 -10.36
CA GLU A 191 5.05 4.38 -11.22
C GLU A 191 5.44 5.43 -12.27
N ALA A 192 6.19 6.47 -11.86
CA ALA A 192 6.63 7.52 -12.75
C ALA A 192 7.35 6.98 -13.99
N ASN A 193 8.26 6.02 -13.81
CA ASN A 193 8.99 5.38 -14.90
C ASN A 193 8.06 4.64 -15.89
N LYS A 194 6.96 4.04 -15.40
CA LYS A 194 5.95 3.43 -16.26
C LYS A 194 5.10 4.47 -16.98
N LEU A 195 4.72 5.53 -16.26
CA LEU A 195 3.88 6.59 -16.81
C LEU A 195 4.55 7.36 -17.93
N VAL A 196 5.86 7.72 -17.81
CA VAL A 196 6.56 8.46 -18.87
C VAL A 196 6.80 7.63 -20.14
N ILE A 197 6.85 6.30 -20.01
CA ILE A 197 6.90 5.39 -21.17
C ILE A 197 5.52 5.32 -21.84
N LYS A 198 4.46 5.17 -21.05
CA LYS A 198 3.09 5.03 -21.54
C LYS A 198 2.53 6.35 -22.10
N TYR A 199 2.91 7.47 -21.51
CA TYR A 199 2.47 8.82 -21.83
C TYR A 199 3.68 9.71 -22.09
N PRO A 200 4.21 9.76 -23.33
CA PRO A 200 5.42 10.54 -23.67
C PRO A 200 5.27 12.06 -23.47
N GLN A 201 4.04 12.54 -23.21
CA GLN A 201 3.75 13.92 -22.84
C GLN A 201 4.16 14.25 -21.40
N LEU A 202 4.34 13.24 -20.55
CA LEU A 202 4.80 13.41 -19.17
C LEU A 202 6.33 13.38 -19.11
N ALA A 203 6.87 14.04 -18.11
CA ALA A 203 8.29 13.98 -17.76
C ALA A 203 8.47 13.99 -16.25
N ILE A 204 9.47 13.25 -15.78
CA ILE A 204 9.93 13.31 -14.38
C ILE A 204 10.77 14.57 -14.23
N VAL A 205 10.53 15.34 -13.17
CA VAL A 205 11.35 16.50 -12.82
C VAL A 205 12.78 16.02 -12.48
N PRO A 206 13.84 16.60 -13.10
CA PRO A 206 15.20 16.02 -13.01
C PRO A 206 15.94 16.28 -11.69
N ASP A 207 15.29 16.90 -10.71
CA ASP A 207 15.86 17.27 -9.39
C ASP A 207 15.95 16.08 -8.40
N GLY A 208 15.97 14.86 -8.92
CA GLY A 208 16.19 13.63 -8.16
C GLY A 208 14.98 13.13 -7.36
N GLU A 209 15.12 11.91 -6.87
CA GLU A 209 14.15 11.28 -5.98
C GLU A 209 14.29 11.79 -4.56
N LYS A 210 13.18 12.02 -3.88
CA LYS A 210 13.16 12.38 -2.46
C LYS A 210 12.42 11.33 -1.63
N ASN A 211 12.67 11.34 -0.32
CA ASN A 211 11.98 10.55 0.69
C ASN A 211 11.77 9.08 0.30
N PRO A 212 12.78 8.22 0.50
CA PRO A 212 12.58 6.79 0.29
C PRO A 212 11.40 6.29 1.11
N ALA A 213 10.47 5.63 0.43
CA ALA A 213 9.30 5.01 1.02
C ALA A 213 9.47 3.49 1.01
N PHE A 214 9.01 2.84 2.07
CA PHE A 214 9.16 1.41 2.26
C PHE A 214 7.80 0.73 2.20
N LEU A 215 7.67 -0.26 1.32
CA LEU A 215 6.51 -1.12 1.28
C LEU A 215 6.64 -2.23 2.31
N ALA A 216 5.55 -2.43 3.04
CA ALA A 216 5.34 -3.55 3.92
C ALA A 216 3.90 -4.06 3.71
N MET A 217 3.65 -5.28 4.05
CA MET A 217 2.28 -5.80 4.05
C MET A 217 1.57 -5.31 5.30
N MET A 218 0.38 -4.75 5.13
CA MET A 218 -0.44 -4.29 6.24
C MET A 218 -1.33 -5.44 6.72
N VAL A 219 -1.36 -5.65 8.03
CA VAL A 219 -2.05 -6.74 8.72
C VAL A 219 -2.86 -6.20 9.90
N PRO A 220 -3.78 -6.96 10.50
CA PRO A 220 -4.50 -6.55 11.70
C PRO A 220 -3.53 -6.15 12.83
N LYS A 221 -3.82 -5.02 13.49
CA LYS A 221 -3.00 -4.54 14.59
C LYS A 221 -3.08 -5.50 15.78
N GLY A 222 -1.92 -5.85 16.35
CA GLY A 222 -1.85 -6.74 17.53
C GLY A 222 -1.82 -8.22 17.20
N ASP A 223 -2.11 -8.64 15.99
CA ASP A 223 -1.95 -10.04 15.57
C ASP A 223 -0.47 -10.36 15.34
N LYS A 224 0.23 -10.64 16.44
CA LYS A 224 1.66 -10.94 16.41
C LYS A 224 1.96 -12.25 15.67
N THR A 225 1.09 -13.25 15.78
CA THR A 225 1.27 -14.56 15.12
C THR A 225 1.28 -14.39 13.61
N TRP A 226 0.28 -13.72 13.05
CA TRP A 226 0.19 -13.45 11.61
C TRP A 226 1.34 -12.58 11.13
N ASN A 227 1.61 -11.48 11.84
CA ASN A 227 2.69 -10.55 11.48
C ASN A 227 4.05 -11.25 11.44
N ASN A 228 4.37 -12.04 12.47
CA ASN A 228 5.65 -12.78 12.56
C ASN A 228 5.76 -13.84 11.46
N TYR A 229 4.68 -14.59 11.19
CA TYR A 229 4.66 -15.57 10.11
C TYR A 229 4.97 -14.91 8.76
N VAL A 230 4.23 -13.85 8.39
CA VAL A 230 4.43 -13.17 7.10
C VAL A 230 5.80 -12.48 7.04
N SER A 231 6.26 -11.87 8.13
CA SER A 231 7.59 -11.24 8.19
C SER A 231 8.72 -12.25 8.01
N LYS A 232 8.61 -13.43 8.63
CA LYS A 232 9.56 -14.52 8.43
C LYS A 232 9.51 -15.01 6.97
N TRP A 233 8.32 -15.25 6.43
CA TRP A 233 8.14 -15.65 5.03
C TRP A 233 8.79 -14.65 4.07
N ILE A 234 8.63 -13.33 4.28
CA ILE A 234 9.29 -12.30 3.46
C ILE A 234 10.81 -12.46 3.50
N ASN A 235 11.39 -12.66 4.69
CA ASN A 235 12.84 -12.82 4.84
C ASN A 235 13.33 -14.11 4.15
N ASP A 236 12.63 -15.21 4.30
CA ASP A 236 12.95 -16.48 3.64
C ASP A 236 12.88 -16.34 2.11
N LYS A 237 11.86 -15.64 1.58
CA LYS A 237 11.72 -15.37 0.14
C LYS A 237 12.77 -14.38 -0.40
N LYS A 238 13.26 -13.45 0.41
CA LYS A 238 14.43 -12.62 0.05
C LYS A 238 15.67 -13.47 -0.09
N ASN A 239 15.94 -14.33 0.89
CA ASN A 239 17.12 -15.20 0.92
C ASN A 239 17.13 -16.24 -0.21
N SER A 240 15.96 -16.75 -0.62
CA SER A 240 15.82 -17.68 -1.75
C SER A 240 15.96 -17.03 -3.14
N GLY A 241 16.02 -15.70 -3.21
CA GLY A 241 16.09 -14.98 -4.48
C GLY A 241 14.74 -14.76 -5.19
N PHE A 242 13.63 -15.18 -4.59
CA PHE A 242 12.28 -15.01 -5.14
C PHE A 242 11.98 -13.55 -5.47
N PHE A 243 12.21 -12.64 -4.53
CA PHE A 243 11.99 -11.20 -4.77
C PHE A 243 12.91 -10.67 -5.87
N LYS A 244 14.18 -11.10 -5.95
CA LYS A 244 15.11 -10.70 -7.04
C LYS A 244 14.56 -11.10 -8.41
N THR A 245 14.04 -12.30 -8.53
CA THR A 245 13.41 -12.79 -9.78
C THR A 245 12.19 -11.93 -10.15
N LEU A 246 11.32 -11.62 -9.19
CA LEU A 246 10.15 -10.77 -9.46
C LEU A 246 10.54 -9.33 -9.80
N LEU A 247 11.54 -8.75 -9.13
CA LEU A 247 12.04 -7.40 -9.46
C LEU A 247 12.50 -7.35 -10.92
N THR A 248 13.26 -8.35 -11.37
CA THR A 248 13.68 -8.46 -12.77
C THR A 248 12.48 -8.60 -13.71
N LYS A 249 11.51 -9.47 -13.39
CA LYS A 249 10.29 -9.69 -14.20
C LYS A 249 9.52 -8.40 -14.43
N TYR A 250 9.42 -7.54 -13.42
CA TYR A 250 8.64 -6.30 -13.47
C TYR A 250 9.49 -5.07 -13.81
N ASN A 251 10.78 -5.24 -14.12
CA ASN A 251 11.74 -4.17 -14.39
C ASN A 251 11.76 -3.13 -13.25
N LEU A 252 11.83 -3.63 -12.02
CA LEU A 252 11.95 -2.84 -10.81
C LEU A 252 13.40 -2.77 -10.35
N LYS A 253 13.79 -1.63 -9.77
CA LYS A 253 15.14 -1.51 -9.18
C LYS A 253 15.27 -2.47 -8.00
N SER A 254 16.45 -3.08 -7.82
CA SER A 254 16.75 -3.88 -6.63
C SER A 254 16.76 -3.00 -5.38
N LEU A 255 16.44 -3.62 -4.24
CA LEU A 255 16.56 -3.00 -2.90
C LEU A 255 18.00 -2.64 -2.56
#